data_e518e54bb858610d30c0d5351999c161
#
_entry.id   e518e54bb858610d30c0d5351999c161
#
_cell.length_a   1.000
_cell.length_b   1.000
_cell.length_c   1.000
_cell.angle_alpha   90.00
_cell.angle_beta   90.00
_cell.angle_gamma   90.00
#
_symmetry.space_group_name_H-M   'P 1'
#
loop_
_entity.id
_entity.type
_entity.pdbx_description
1 polymer ?
#
loop_
_entity_poly.entity_id
_entity_poly.type
_entity_poly.pdbx_seq_one_letter_code
_entity_poly.pdbx_strand_id
1 'polypeptide(L)'
;MARHGTLAIPVPTANGKEEKPGWIVDGQQRIAAMDGANLESFPVFVVGFIARDDEDQREQFILVNATKPLPKGLIYELLPVTNTHLPSVLRKKRFPAMLLERLNFDGDSPFEGMIQTPTSPDGVVKDNSILKMLENSLSDGILYWFRDPETGEGDPDTMLAVVKEFWWAVQGVFPEAW
;
A
#
# COMPACT_ATOMS: atom_id res chain seq x y z
N MET A 1 -27.11 -19.70 0.99
CA MET A 1 -27.03 -21.19 0.93
C MET A 1 -25.69 -21.56 0.32
N ALA A 2 -24.88 -22.36 1.00
CA ALA A 2 -23.65 -22.92 0.42
C ALA A 2 -24.00 -23.93 -0.65
N ARG A 3 -23.32 -23.96 -1.77
CA ARG A 3 -23.46 -24.94 -2.84
C ARG A 3 -22.19 -25.75 -2.94
N HIS A 4 -22.33 -27.06 -3.07
CA HIS A 4 -21.20 -27.94 -3.38
C HIS A 4 -20.98 -27.95 -4.91
N GLY A 5 -19.72 -27.92 -5.33
CA GLY A 5 -19.35 -27.97 -6.74
C GLY A 5 -17.87 -28.25 -6.90
N THR A 6 -17.43 -28.36 -8.13
CA THR A 6 -16.02 -28.54 -8.51
C THR A 6 -15.55 -27.27 -9.20
N LEU A 7 -14.43 -26.73 -8.75
CA LEU A 7 -13.73 -25.66 -9.41
C LEU A 7 -12.58 -26.25 -10.24
N ALA A 8 -12.64 -26.07 -11.55
CA ALA A 8 -11.54 -26.42 -12.44
C ALA A 8 -10.65 -25.19 -12.67
N ILE A 9 -9.39 -25.31 -12.30
CA ILE A 9 -8.39 -24.27 -12.55
C ILE A 9 -7.51 -24.74 -13.71
N PRO A 10 -7.50 -24.03 -14.86
CA PRO A 10 -6.65 -24.43 -15.99
C PRO A 10 -5.18 -24.27 -15.60
N VAL A 11 -4.37 -25.28 -15.91
CA VAL A 11 -2.92 -25.24 -15.74
C VAL A 11 -2.31 -24.80 -17.06
N PRO A 12 -1.56 -23.68 -17.13
CA PRO A 12 -0.90 -23.26 -18.35
C PRO A 12 0.06 -24.31 -18.86
N THR A 13 0.02 -24.58 -20.15
CA THR A 13 0.97 -25.50 -20.78
C THR A 13 2.35 -24.86 -20.92
N ALA A 14 3.41 -25.65 -20.89
CA ALA A 14 4.81 -25.19 -20.84
C ALA A 14 5.26 -24.28 -22.02
N ASN A 15 4.45 -24.13 -23.07
CA ASN A 15 4.70 -23.29 -24.23
C ASN A 15 4.07 -21.88 -24.16
N GLY A 16 3.53 -21.53 -23.15
CA GLY A 16 3.16 -20.41 -22.38
C GLY A 16 3.01 -19.02 -22.94
N LYS A 17 2.02 -18.80 -23.79
CA LYS A 17 1.39 -17.47 -23.96
C LYS A 17 0.00 -17.40 -23.30
N GLU A 18 -0.33 -18.39 -22.49
CA GLU A 18 -1.62 -18.42 -21.81
C GLU A 18 -1.58 -17.54 -20.55
N GLU A 19 -2.59 -16.74 -20.41
CA GLU A 19 -2.80 -15.87 -19.26
C GLU A 19 -2.89 -16.72 -17.98
N LYS A 20 -2.23 -16.31 -16.90
CA LYS A 20 -2.25 -17.06 -15.64
C LYS A 20 -3.67 -17.12 -15.13
N PRO A 21 -4.17 -18.30 -14.69
CA PRO A 21 -5.56 -18.48 -14.28
C PRO A 21 -5.91 -17.76 -12.97
N GLY A 22 -4.93 -17.27 -12.24
CA GLY A 22 -5.13 -16.56 -10.99
C GLY A 22 -3.83 -16.20 -10.29
N TRP A 23 -3.98 -15.53 -9.18
CA TRP A 23 -2.90 -15.04 -8.34
C TRP A 23 -2.98 -15.64 -6.95
N ILE A 24 -1.85 -15.89 -6.33
CA ILE A 24 -1.75 -16.29 -4.93
C ILE A 24 -1.68 -15.04 -4.08
N VAL A 25 -2.77 -14.71 -3.42
CA VAL A 25 -2.88 -13.50 -2.58
C VAL A 25 -2.19 -13.69 -1.23
N ASP A 26 -2.29 -14.89 -0.64
CA ASP A 26 -1.56 -15.28 0.58
C ASP A 26 -1.09 -16.73 0.47
N GLY A 27 -0.02 -17.06 1.15
CA GLY A 27 0.49 -18.43 1.23
C GLY A 27 1.62 -18.76 0.25
N GLN A 28 2.22 -17.79 -0.43
CA GLN A 28 3.32 -17.99 -1.37
C GLN A 28 4.48 -18.80 -0.76
N GLN A 29 4.86 -18.49 0.48
CA GLN A 29 5.93 -19.22 1.18
C GLN A 29 5.54 -20.66 1.48
N ARG A 30 4.27 -20.93 1.82
CA ARG A 30 3.75 -22.29 2.06
C ARG A 30 3.76 -23.12 0.78
N ILE A 31 3.37 -22.52 -0.35
CA ILE A 31 3.39 -23.17 -1.65
C ILE A 31 4.84 -23.47 -2.08
N ALA A 32 5.75 -22.52 -1.95
CA ALA A 32 7.16 -22.71 -2.25
C ALA A 32 7.80 -23.82 -1.37
N ALA A 33 7.41 -23.90 -0.10
CA ALA A 33 7.86 -24.97 0.79
C ALA A 33 7.33 -26.34 0.37
N MET A 34 6.08 -26.43 -0.09
CA MET A 34 5.50 -27.67 -0.59
C MET A 34 6.14 -28.13 -1.91
N ASP A 35 6.42 -27.18 -2.82
CA ASP A 35 7.12 -27.45 -4.08
C ASP A 35 8.53 -27.98 -3.81
N GLY A 36 9.26 -27.35 -2.89
CA GLY A 36 10.60 -27.78 -2.45
C GLY A 36 10.63 -29.10 -1.69
N ALA A 37 9.52 -29.56 -1.12
CA ALA A 37 9.43 -30.81 -0.36
C ALA A 37 9.29 -32.06 -1.23
N ASN A 38 9.17 -31.90 -2.56
CA ASN A 38 9.06 -32.99 -3.55
C ASN A 38 7.96 -34.02 -3.18
N LEU A 39 6.79 -33.54 -2.76
CA LEU A 39 5.64 -34.39 -2.37
C LEU A 39 4.84 -34.77 -3.62
N GLU A 40 4.46 -36.04 -3.75
CA GLU A 40 3.60 -36.49 -4.87
C GLU A 40 2.19 -35.90 -4.80
N SER A 41 1.67 -35.69 -3.60
CA SER A 41 0.34 -35.12 -3.35
C SER A 41 0.27 -34.56 -1.93
N PHE A 42 -0.33 -33.36 -1.80
CA PHE A 42 -0.59 -32.77 -0.49
C PHE A 42 -1.93 -32.00 -0.51
N PRO A 43 -2.92 -32.40 0.31
CA PRO A 43 -4.20 -31.71 0.35
C PRO A 43 -4.07 -30.36 1.05
N VAL A 44 -4.57 -29.31 0.42
CA VAL A 44 -4.59 -27.96 0.99
C VAL A 44 -6.00 -27.38 0.98
N PHE A 45 -6.32 -26.62 2.02
CA PHE A 45 -7.52 -25.81 2.03
C PHE A 45 -7.24 -24.50 1.33
N VAL A 46 -8.07 -24.13 0.35
CA VAL A 46 -7.96 -22.92 -0.43
C VAL A 46 -9.25 -22.12 -0.31
N VAL A 47 -9.13 -20.84 -0.06
CA VAL A 47 -10.22 -19.88 -0.19
C VAL A 47 -9.94 -19.07 -1.45
N GLY A 48 -10.83 -19.16 -2.41
CA GLY A 48 -10.75 -18.44 -3.69
C GLY A 48 -11.85 -17.39 -3.80
N PHE A 49 -11.55 -16.30 -4.46
CA PHE A 49 -12.52 -15.25 -4.84
C PHE A 49 -12.23 -14.80 -6.27
N ILE A 50 -13.26 -14.26 -6.92
CA ILE A 50 -13.13 -13.71 -8.25
C ILE A 50 -12.88 -12.22 -8.10
N ALA A 51 -11.68 -11.77 -8.50
CA ALA A 51 -11.35 -10.35 -8.61
C ALA A 51 -11.75 -9.83 -9.99
N ARG A 52 -12.34 -8.65 -10.06
CA ARG A 52 -12.70 -7.98 -11.33
C ARG A 52 -11.49 -7.28 -11.95
N ASP A 53 -10.60 -6.82 -11.10
CA ASP A 53 -9.40 -6.06 -11.45
C ASP A 53 -8.33 -6.15 -10.36
N ASP A 54 -7.19 -5.50 -10.59
CA ASP A 54 -6.07 -5.45 -9.64
C ASP A 54 -6.44 -4.72 -8.34
N GLU A 55 -7.42 -3.85 -8.37
CA GLU A 55 -7.88 -3.10 -7.20
C GLU A 55 -8.64 -4.03 -6.25
N ASP A 56 -9.60 -4.80 -6.75
CA ASP A 56 -10.30 -5.83 -5.99
C ASP A 56 -9.30 -6.83 -5.35
N GLN A 57 -8.25 -7.19 -6.09
CA GLN A 57 -7.22 -8.10 -5.61
C GLN A 57 -6.44 -7.50 -4.42
N ARG A 58 -6.04 -6.23 -4.51
CA ARG A 58 -5.33 -5.52 -3.44
C ARG A 58 -6.22 -5.35 -2.21
N GLU A 59 -7.49 -5.03 -2.40
CA GLU A 59 -8.46 -4.93 -1.32
C GLU A 59 -8.57 -6.25 -0.56
N GLN A 60 -8.73 -7.37 -1.26
CA GLN A 60 -8.81 -8.69 -0.63
C GLN A 60 -7.50 -9.07 0.07
N PHE A 61 -6.35 -8.72 -0.50
CA PHE A 61 -5.08 -8.92 0.18
C PHE A 61 -5.01 -8.16 1.52
N ILE A 62 -5.46 -6.91 1.56
CA ILE A 62 -5.52 -6.12 2.80
C ILE A 62 -6.50 -6.76 3.79
N LEU A 63 -7.68 -7.16 3.35
CA LEU A 63 -8.72 -7.74 4.21
C LEU A 63 -8.30 -9.08 4.82
N VAL A 64 -7.75 -9.98 4.02
CA VAL A 64 -7.27 -11.29 4.49
C VAL A 64 -6.13 -11.13 5.49
N ASN A 65 -5.24 -10.19 5.25
CA ASN A 65 -4.10 -9.93 6.13
C ASN A 65 -4.42 -9.00 7.31
N ALA A 66 -5.58 -8.35 7.33
CA ALA A 66 -6.02 -7.55 8.48
C ALA A 66 -6.24 -8.40 9.76
N THR A 67 -6.38 -9.72 9.62
CA THR A 67 -6.45 -10.67 10.73
C THR A 67 -5.07 -11.07 11.28
N LYS A 68 -3.99 -10.90 10.51
CA LYS A 68 -2.60 -10.90 10.96
C LYS A 68 -2.06 -9.49 10.74
N PRO A 69 -1.46 -8.84 11.73
CA PRO A 69 -0.97 -7.48 11.53
C PRO A 69 0.11 -7.49 10.46
N LEU A 70 -0.25 -7.06 9.25
CA LEU A 70 0.73 -6.62 8.28
C LEU A 70 1.59 -5.53 8.92
N PRO A 71 2.87 -5.45 8.60
CA PRO A 71 3.65 -4.27 8.93
C PRO A 71 2.87 -3.03 8.49
N LYS A 72 2.69 -2.09 9.41
CA LYS A 72 1.88 -0.89 9.13
C LYS A 72 2.35 -0.14 7.88
N GLY A 73 3.66 -0.10 7.65
CA GLY A 73 4.26 0.51 6.46
C GLY A 73 3.73 -0.11 5.16
N LEU A 74 3.63 -1.44 5.07
CA LEU A 74 3.09 -2.10 3.86
C LEU A 74 1.61 -1.74 3.62
N ILE A 75 0.82 -1.60 4.69
CA ILE A 75 -0.55 -1.12 4.56
C ILE A 75 -0.55 0.28 3.96
N TYR A 76 0.33 1.17 4.44
CA TYR A 76 0.38 2.56 3.98
C TYR A 76 0.81 2.70 2.52
N GLU A 77 1.71 1.84 2.03
CA GLU A 77 2.08 1.80 0.61
C GLU A 77 0.94 1.34 -0.31
N LEU A 78 0.05 0.48 0.18
CA LEU A 78 -1.07 -0.03 -0.60
C LEU A 78 -2.30 0.89 -0.59
N LEU A 79 -2.44 1.76 0.42
CA LEU A 79 -3.60 2.62 0.60
C LEU A 79 -3.86 3.61 -0.55
N PRO A 80 -2.85 4.29 -1.15
CA PRO A 80 -3.08 5.29 -2.19
C PRO A 80 -3.85 4.77 -3.39
N VAL A 81 -3.60 3.53 -3.78
CA VAL A 81 -4.17 2.87 -4.96
C VAL A 81 -5.44 2.07 -4.67
N THR A 82 -5.95 2.09 -3.44
CA THR A 82 -7.12 1.30 -3.00
C THR A 82 -8.35 2.20 -2.87
N ASN A 83 -9.42 1.99 -3.64
CA ASN A 83 -10.54 2.93 -3.76
C ASN A 83 -11.82 2.57 -2.99
N THR A 84 -12.03 1.31 -2.55
CA THR A 84 -13.34 0.89 -2.05
C THR A 84 -13.31 0.30 -0.65
N HIS A 85 -14.37 0.01 -0.07
CA HIS A 85 -14.71 -0.77 1.15
C HIS A 85 -13.68 -0.90 2.30
N LEU A 86 -12.73 0.02 2.42
CA LEU A 86 -11.78 0.03 3.54
C LEU A 86 -12.49 0.40 4.86
N PRO A 87 -12.08 -0.20 5.99
CA PRO A 87 -12.47 0.26 7.31
C PRO A 87 -12.20 1.76 7.49
N SER A 88 -13.07 2.47 8.21
CA SER A 88 -13.00 3.93 8.37
C SER A 88 -11.64 4.44 8.85
N VAL A 89 -10.95 3.66 9.68
CA VAL A 89 -9.59 3.98 10.19
C VAL A 89 -8.55 3.98 9.06
N LEU A 90 -8.61 3.01 8.15
CA LEU A 90 -7.69 2.93 7.01
C LEU A 90 -8.02 3.96 5.93
N ARG A 91 -9.31 4.19 5.70
CA ARG A 91 -9.78 5.21 4.74
C ARG A 91 -9.25 6.60 5.08
N LYS A 92 -9.25 6.99 6.37
CA LYS A 92 -8.69 8.27 6.83
C LYS A 92 -7.18 8.40 6.58
N LYS A 93 -6.46 7.29 6.49
CA LYS A 93 -5.01 7.27 6.25
C LYS A 93 -4.64 7.27 4.77
N ARG A 94 -5.59 7.05 3.87
CA ARG A 94 -5.35 6.96 2.44
C ARG A 94 -4.76 8.26 1.88
N PHE A 95 -5.40 9.38 2.16
CA PHE A 95 -4.94 10.68 1.66
C PHE A 95 -3.55 11.07 2.21
N PRO A 96 -3.26 11.00 3.53
CA PRO A 96 -1.90 11.18 4.03
C PRO A 96 -0.87 10.21 3.44
N ALA A 97 -1.25 8.95 3.18
CA ALA A 97 -0.35 7.96 2.58
C ALA A 97 -0.02 8.30 1.11
N MET A 98 -0.98 8.82 0.36
CA MET A 98 -0.75 9.32 -1.01
C MET A 98 0.20 10.54 -1.02
N LEU A 99 0.06 11.47 -0.08
CA LEU A 99 0.99 12.58 0.06
C LEU A 99 2.41 12.10 0.41
N LEU A 100 2.51 11.09 1.29
CA LEU A 100 3.79 10.47 1.66
C LEU A 100 4.45 9.80 0.44
N GLU A 101 3.69 9.04 -0.34
CA GLU A 101 4.18 8.39 -1.57
C GLU A 101 4.79 9.44 -2.51
N ARG A 102 4.07 10.51 -2.77
CA ARG A 102 4.55 11.59 -3.63
C ARG A 102 5.76 12.32 -3.04
N LEU A 103 5.83 12.53 -1.73
CA LEU A 103 7.02 13.08 -1.09
C LEU A 103 8.25 12.19 -1.27
N ASN A 104 8.08 10.87 -1.36
CA ASN A 104 9.18 9.94 -1.55
C ASN A 104 9.61 9.76 -3.01
N PHE A 105 8.70 9.96 -3.97
CA PHE A 105 8.95 9.64 -5.38
C PHE A 105 8.94 10.81 -6.35
N ASP A 106 8.39 11.98 -5.98
CA ASP A 106 8.44 13.17 -6.82
C ASP A 106 9.88 13.71 -6.85
N GLY A 107 10.46 13.89 -8.06
CA GLY A 107 11.86 14.33 -8.26
C GLY A 107 12.16 15.77 -7.80
N ASP A 108 11.14 16.55 -7.46
CA ASP A 108 11.24 17.89 -6.86
C ASP A 108 11.05 17.90 -5.35
N SER A 109 11.01 16.73 -4.72
CA SER A 109 10.79 16.59 -3.28
C SER A 109 12.09 16.62 -2.48
N PRO A 110 12.14 17.34 -1.36
CA PRO A 110 13.27 17.27 -0.44
C PRO A 110 13.43 15.89 0.22
N PHE A 111 12.41 15.03 0.11
CA PHE A 111 12.42 13.67 0.64
C PHE A 111 12.55 12.58 -0.44
N GLU A 112 12.89 12.95 -1.69
CA GLU A 112 13.03 11.97 -2.77
C GLU A 112 13.98 10.84 -2.38
N GLY A 113 13.46 9.61 -2.33
CA GLY A 113 14.20 8.39 -1.95
C GLY A 113 14.63 8.33 -0.48
N MET A 114 14.28 9.32 0.36
CA MET A 114 14.72 9.39 1.75
C MET A 114 13.75 8.72 2.72
N ILE A 115 12.51 8.44 2.32
CA ILE A 115 11.53 7.83 3.21
C ILE A 115 11.69 6.32 3.15
N GLN A 116 12.03 5.73 4.30
CA GLN A 116 12.14 4.28 4.46
C GLN A 116 10.75 3.65 4.46
N THR A 117 10.48 2.85 3.45
CA THR A 117 9.26 2.06 3.33
C THR A 117 9.61 0.57 3.13
N PRO A 118 8.66 -0.37 3.22
CA PRO A 118 8.92 -1.78 2.94
C PRO A 118 9.50 -2.06 1.55
N THR A 119 9.11 -1.28 0.53
CA THR A 119 9.62 -1.43 -0.85
C THR A 119 10.83 -0.52 -1.13
N SER A 120 11.11 0.46 -0.27
CA SER A 120 12.27 1.35 -0.33
C SER A 120 13.02 1.34 1.02
N PRO A 121 13.75 0.27 1.36
CA PRO A 121 14.32 0.08 2.69
C PRO A 121 15.52 0.98 2.99
N ASP A 122 16.13 1.58 1.97
CA ASP A 122 17.36 2.37 2.08
C ASP A 122 17.12 3.82 2.58
N GLY A 123 15.87 4.23 2.73
CA GLY A 123 15.51 5.53 3.25
C GLY A 123 15.97 5.73 4.71
N VAL A 124 16.28 6.98 5.06
CA VAL A 124 16.78 7.35 6.39
C VAL A 124 15.68 7.84 7.34
N VAL A 125 14.55 8.31 6.79
CA VAL A 125 13.40 8.79 7.56
C VAL A 125 12.30 7.75 7.52
N LYS A 126 11.77 7.34 8.68
CA LYS A 126 10.72 6.32 8.72
C LYS A 126 9.38 6.86 8.21
N ASP A 127 8.70 6.05 7.41
CA ASP A 127 7.37 6.28 6.87
C ASP A 127 6.35 6.73 7.92
N ASN A 128 6.32 6.06 9.07
CA ASN A 128 5.43 6.41 10.18
C ASN A 128 5.64 7.83 10.72
N SER A 129 6.85 8.37 10.67
CA SER A 129 7.16 9.73 11.13
C SER A 129 6.57 10.76 10.17
N ILE A 130 6.77 10.57 8.88
CA ILE A 130 6.21 11.43 7.84
C ILE A 130 4.67 11.31 7.81
N LEU A 131 4.14 10.10 7.86
CA LEU A 131 2.70 9.90 7.89
C LEU A 131 2.06 10.62 9.09
N LYS A 132 2.65 10.50 10.27
CA LYS A 132 2.15 11.18 11.49
C LYS A 132 2.24 12.69 11.38
N MET A 133 3.30 13.22 10.80
CA MET A 133 3.45 14.65 10.53
C MET A 133 2.33 15.14 9.60
N LEU A 134 2.08 14.42 8.50
CA LEU A 134 0.99 14.75 7.57
C LEU A 134 -0.38 14.65 8.23
N GLU A 135 -0.67 13.57 9.00
CA GLU A 135 -1.92 13.43 9.74
C GLU A 135 -2.15 14.59 10.71
N ASN A 136 -1.14 14.99 11.46
CA ASN A 136 -1.23 16.11 12.38
C ASN A 136 -1.47 17.44 11.63
N SER A 137 -0.73 17.66 10.53
CA SER A 137 -0.89 18.89 9.72
C SER A 137 -2.25 18.98 9.04
N LEU A 138 -2.83 17.85 8.64
CA LEU A 138 -4.19 17.77 8.12
C LEU A 138 -5.26 17.91 9.22
N SER A 139 -4.94 17.62 10.47
CA SER A 139 -5.88 17.70 11.59
C SER A 139 -6.04 19.12 12.14
N ASP A 140 -4.93 19.80 12.42
CA ASP A 140 -4.90 21.11 13.07
C ASP A 140 -3.71 22.02 12.65
N GLY A 141 -2.88 21.56 11.70
CA GLY A 141 -1.75 22.31 11.17
C GLY A 141 -2.07 23.08 9.91
N ILE A 142 -0.98 23.44 9.14
CA ILE A 142 -1.12 24.26 7.94
C ILE A 142 -1.98 23.58 6.86
N LEU A 143 -1.89 22.27 6.68
CA LEU A 143 -2.66 21.55 5.67
C LEU A 143 -4.16 21.51 5.97
N TYR A 144 -4.56 21.72 7.22
CA TYR A 144 -5.97 21.85 7.60
C TYR A 144 -6.68 22.97 6.81
N TRP A 145 -6.01 24.07 6.52
CA TRP A 145 -6.57 25.21 5.78
C TRP A 145 -6.80 24.94 4.29
N PHE A 146 -6.17 23.91 3.75
CA PHE A 146 -6.29 23.49 2.34
C PHE A 146 -7.23 22.28 2.17
N ARG A 147 -7.85 21.82 3.27
CA ARG A 147 -8.78 20.70 3.22
C ARG A 147 -10.13 21.12 2.64
N ASP A 148 -10.70 20.21 1.87
CA ASP A 148 -12.12 20.23 1.54
C ASP A 148 -12.94 19.89 2.79
N PRO A 149 -13.90 20.73 3.21
CA PRO A 149 -14.69 20.51 4.43
C PRO A 149 -15.58 19.26 4.39
N GLU A 150 -16.00 18.82 3.17
CA GLU A 150 -16.93 17.70 3.00
C GLU A 150 -16.19 16.36 3.00
N THR A 151 -15.08 16.27 2.28
CA THR A 151 -14.31 15.03 2.11
C THR A 151 -13.21 14.86 3.16
N GLY A 152 -12.71 15.96 3.70
CA GLY A 152 -11.54 15.99 4.59
C GLY A 152 -10.21 15.77 3.85
N GLU A 153 -10.25 15.60 2.56
CA GLU A 153 -9.11 15.59 1.63
C GLU A 153 -8.85 17.02 1.12
N GLY A 154 -8.12 17.19 0.06
CA GLY A 154 -7.87 18.50 -0.55
C GLY A 154 -7.13 18.34 -1.87
N ASP A 155 -6.67 19.47 -2.44
CA ASP A 155 -5.82 19.42 -3.62
C ASP A 155 -4.41 18.96 -3.24
N PRO A 156 -3.99 17.75 -3.69
CA PRO A 156 -2.70 17.20 -3.33
C PRO A 156 -1.52 18.04 -3.79
N ASP A 157 -1.63 18.66 -4.97
CA ASP A 157 -0.53 19.44 -5.56
C ASP A 157 -0.26 20.70 -4.75
N THR A 158 -1.29 21.42 -4.36
CA THR A 158 -1.18 22.59 -3.49
C THR A 158 -0.63 22.20 -2.11
N MET A 159 -1.12 21.12 -1.51
CA MET A 159 -0.64 20.67 -0.20
C MET A 159 0.82 20.22 -0.24
N LEU A 160 1.21 19.50 -1.29
CA LEU A 160 2.60 19.08 -1.48
C LEU A 160 3.53 20.26 -1.71
N ALA A 161 3.12 21.25 -2.48
CA ALA A 161 3.89 22.47 -2.66
C ALA A 161 4.23 23.15 -1.31
N VAL A 162 3.22 23.30 -0.44
CA VAL A 162 3.42 23.88 0.90
C VAL A 162 4.39 23.04 1.74
N VAL A 163 4.26 21.71 1.74
CA VAL A 163 5.14 20.82 2.51
C VAL A 163 6.56 20.83 1.95
N LYS A 164 6.72 20.76 0.63
CA LYS A 164 8.02 20.78 -0.04
C LYS A 164 8.77 22.10 0.25
N GLU A 165 8.10 23.24 0.10
CA GLU A 165 8.67 24.57 0.39
C GLU A 165 9.14 24.68 1.85
N PHE A 166 8.33 24.23 2.80
CA PHE A 166 8.71 24.22 4.20
C PHE A 166 9.99 23.39 4.43
N TRP A 167 10.06 22.18 3.89
CA TRP A 167 11.20 21.31 4.13
C TRP A 167 12.45 21.73 3.32
N TRP A 168 12.30 22.33 2.15
CA TRP A 168 13.41 22.98 1.45
C TRP A 168 13.99 24.13 2.28
N ALA A 169 13.14 24.92 2.95
CA ALA A 169 13.60 25.96 3.85
C ALA A 169 14.34 25.38 5.07
N VAL A 170 13.83 24.28 5.65
CA VAL A 170 14.49 23.57 6.77
C VAL A 170 15.87 23.06 6.33
N GLN A 171 15.96 22.40 5.19
CA GLN A 171 17.25 21.94 4.65
C GLN A 171 18.24 23.11 4.43
N GLY A 172 17.77 24.23 3.91
CA GLY A 172 18.60 25.42 3.69
C GLY A 172 19.14 26.02 4.99
N VAL A 173 18.38 25.93 6.09
CA VAL A 173 18.79 26.43 7.41
C VAL A 173 19.68 25.42 8.16
N PHE A 174 19.46 24.14 7.98
CA PHE A 174 20.13 23.05 8.69
C PHE A 174 20.79 22.04 7.74
N PRO A 175 21.70 22.46 6.85
CA PRO A 175 22.26 21.56 5.83
C PRO A 175 23.08 20.41 6.40
N GLU A 176 23.64 20.56 7.60
CA GLU A 176 24.44 19.50 8.27
C GLU A 176 23.55 18.43 8.94
N ALA A 177 22.26 18.70 9.12
CA ALA A 177 21.32 17.78 9.73
C ALA A 177 20.49 17.01 8.68
N TRP A 178 20.69 17.33 7.42
CA TRP A 178 19.95 16.74 6.29
C TRP A 178 20.75 15.57 5.63
#